data_c8af11baedc061082f2b2db66e6f7167
#
_entry.id   c8af11baedc061082f2b2db66e6f7167
#
_cell.length_a   1.000
_cell.length_b   1.000
_cell.length_c   1.000
_cell.angle_alpha   90.00
_cell.angle_beta   90.00
_cell.angle_gamma   90.00
#
_symmetry.space_group_name_H-M   'P 1'
#
loop_
_entity.id
_entity.type
_entity.pdbx_description
1 polymer ?
#
loop_
_entity_poly.entity_id
_entity_poly.type
_entity_poly.pdbx_seq_one_letter_code
_entity_poly.pdbx_strand_id
1 'polypeptide(L)'
;MITFIPRDKVSKNWTIIGPILSIFLTVFFGLLIFTFLGYNPLETLYQIFLSPFSRIDRISDILVKACPLIIVGIGLMLCFRANVWNIGAEGQFIMGTLLAGSFALLFPSVETKFFIFIMIVIGFIGGALWAFIPAILKTKLNVNEILVSLMLVYVAMLFIDFIVRGPLRDPMSFGFPLSKPYSEGAIINKIPFPGIGYLGQLHYGILFIILLIPISWLFVNKTLSGFKINVLGAAPKAAKFA
;
A
#
# COMPACT_ATOMS: atom_id res chain seq x y z
N MET A 1 16.78 -23.17 39.38
CA MET A 1 17.08 -22.20 38.36
C MET A 1 16.35 -22.59 37.07
N ILE A 2 15.42 -21.79 36.59
CA ILE A 2 14.66 -22.10 35.35
C ILE A 2 15.57 -21.72 34.17
N THR A 3 15.97 -22.70 33.37
CA THR A 3 16.76 -22.50 32.15
C THR A 3 15.86 -22.61 30.93
N PHE A 4 15.86 -21.58 30.06
CA PHE A 4 15.15 -21.61 28.79
C PHE A 4 16.06 -22.27 27.73
N ILE A 5 15.64 -23.41 27.23
CA ILE A 5 16.35 -24.15 26.18
C ILE A 5 15.55 -23.96 24.86
N PRO A 6 16.19 -23.56 23.75
CA PRO A 6 15.50 -23.46 22.46
C PRO A 6 15.02 -24.86 22.03
N ARG A 7 13.82 -24.90 21.45
CA ARG A 7 13.24 -26.16 20.95
C ARG A 7 13.81 -26.48 19.57
N ASP A 8 14.30 -27.67 19.39
CA ASP A 8 14.80 -28.16 18.09
C ASP A 8 13.67 -28.37 17.06
N LYS A 9 12.45 -28.67 17.52
CA LYS A 9 11.28 -28.86 16.66
C LYS A 9 10.06 -28.15 17.24
N VAL A 10 9.32 -27.45 16.38
CA VAL A 10 8.03 -26.85 16.74
C VAL A 10 7.00 -27.97 16.92
N SER A 11 6.33 -28.02 18.08
CA SER A 11 5.25 -28.96 18.29
C SER A 11 4.07 -28.62 17.36
N LYS A 12 3.54 -29.62 16.64
CA LYS A 12 2.38 -29.48 15.74
C LYS A 12 1.17 -28.82 16.44
N ASN A 13 0.96 -29.15 17.72
CA ASN A 13 -0.13 -28.54 18.49
C ASN A 13 0.08 -27.04 18.71
N TRP A 14 1.30 -26.58 18.98
CA TRP A 14 1.59 -25.17 19.19
C TRP A 14 1.50 -24.34 17.90
N THR A 15 1.67 -24.96 16.74
CA THR A 15 1.46 -24.30 15.44
C THR A 15 0.00 -23.89 15.24
N ILE A 16 -0.95 -24.62 15.85
CA ILE A 16 -2.39 -24.32 15.77
C ILE A 16 -2.84 -23.53 17.00
N ILE A 17 -2.45 -23.97 18.19
CA ILE A 17 -2.89 -23.37 19.47
C ILE A 17 -2.35 -21.94 19.61
N GLY A 18 -1.11 -21.68 19.20
CA GLY A 18 -0.47 -20.37 19.32
C GLY A 18 -1.27 -19.23 18.67
N PRO A 19 -1.61 -19.30 17.37
CA PRO A 19 -2.44 -18.29 16.73
C PRO A 19 -3.82 -18.13 17.36
N ILE A 20 -4.50 -19.22 17.72
CA ILE A 20 -5.82 -19.18 18.38
C ILE A 20 -5.73 -18.48 19.74
N LEU A 21 -4.74 -18.84 20.54
CA LEU A 21 -4.51 -18.20 21.83
C LEU A 21 -4.19 -16.72 21.68
N SER A 22 -3.39 -16.36 20.67
CA SER A 22 -3.05 -14.95 20.39
C SER A 22 -4.30 -14.13 20.03
N ILE A 23 -5.19 -14.66 19.18
CA ILE A 23 -6.46 -14.02 18.85
C ILE A 23 -7.32 -13.87 20.11
N PHE A 24 -7.45 -14.91 20.90
CA PHE A 24 -8.23 -14.87 22.14
C PHE A 24 -7.70 -13.83 23.12
N LEU A 25 -6.38 -13.80 23.35
CA LEU A 25 -5.76 -12.82 24.23
C LEU A 25 -5.93 -11.39 23.70
N THR A 26 -5.81 -11.19 22.38
CA THR A 26 -6.01 -9.87 21.76
C THR A 26 -7.43 -9.36 21.99
N VAL A 27 -8.44 -10.21 21.77
CA VAL A 27 -9.85 -9.86 22.03
C VAL A 27 -10.07 -9.62 23.52
N PHE A 28 -9.55 -10.46 24.38
CA PHE A 28 -9.68 -10.32 25.83
C PHE A 28 -9.10 -9.01 26.37
N PHE A 29 -7.85 -8.68 25.99
CA PHE A 29 -7.23 -7.42 26.36
C PHE A 29 -7.92 -6.22 25.72
N GLY A 30 -8.41 -6.35 24.48
CA GLY A 30 -9.22 -5.32 23.84
C GLY A 30 -10.50 -5.02 24.63
N LEU A 31 -11.25 -6.05 25.06
CA LEU A 31 -12.43 -5.88 25.92
C LEU A 31 -12.10 -5.17 27.23
N LEU A 32 -11.00 -5.55 27.89
CA LEU A 32 -10.55 -4.88 29.10
C LEU A 32 -10.25 -3.39 28.87
N ILE A 33 -9.48 -3.07 27.84
CA ILE A 33 -9.11 -1.67 27.52
C ILE A 33 -10.37 -0.84 27.25
N PHE A 34 -11.32 -1.33 26.43
CA PHE A 34 -12.54 -0.58 26.14
C PHE A 34 -13.39 -0.37 27.39
N THR A 35 -13.46 -1.36 28.29
CA THR A 35 -14.15 -1.23 29.57
C THR A 35 -13.49 -0.16 30.44
N PHE A 36 -12.16 -0.14 30.57
CA PHE A 36 -11.44 0.89 31.30
C PHE A 36 -11.60 2.32 30.73
N LEU A 37 -11.75 2.42 29.41
CA LEU A 37 -12.02 3.69 28.72
C LEU A 37 -13.48 4.12 28.82
N GLY A 38 -14.37 3.35 29.47
CA GLY A 38 -15.78 3.68 29.66
C GLY A 38 -16.65 3.41 28.43
N TYR A 39 -16.18 2.68 27.43
CA TYR A 39 -16.95 2.26 26.28
C TYR A 39 -17.59 0.88 26.52
N ASN A 40 -18.73 0.62 25.83
CA ASN A 40 -19.30 -0.73 25.79
C ASN A 40 -18.37 -1.65 24.98
N PRO A 41 -17.68 -2.62 25.59
CA PRO A 41 -16.64 -3.37 24.93
C PRO A 41 -17.17 -4.26 23.78
N LEU A 42 -18.37 -4.86 23.94
CA LEU A 42 -18.98 -5.71 22.92
C LEU A 42 -19.43 -4.89 21.71
N GLU A 43 -20.04 -3.72 21.94
CA GLU A 43 -20.45 -2.83 20.88
C GLU A 43 -19.24 -2.29 20.11
N THR A 44 -18.16 -1.95 20.80
CA THR A 44 -16.93 -1.49 20.18
C THR A 44 -16.30 -2.57 19.30
N LEU A 45 -16.25 -3.81 19.76
CA LEU A 45 -15.78 -4.93 18.95
C LEU A 45 -16.68 -5.16 17.71
N TYR A 46 -18.00 -5.07 17.89
CA TYR A 46 -18.94 -5.15 16.77
C TYR A 46 -18.66 -4.06 15.74
N GLN A 47 -18.44 -2.81 16.17
CA GLN A 47 -18.15 -1.69 15.27
C GLN A 47 -16.82 -1.85 14.53
N ILE A 48 -15.81 -2.47 15.15
CA ILE A 48 -14.51 -2.69 14.54
C ILE A 48 -14.53 -3.85 13.54
N PHE A 49 -15.10 -4.99 13.93
CA PHE A 49 -14.94 -6.24 13.17
C PHE A 49 -16.14 -6.59 12.27
N LEU A 50 -17.36 -6.28 12.67
CA LEU A 50 -18.58 -6.70 11.96
C LEU A 50 -19.27 -5.56 11.23
N SER A 51 -19.32 -4.39 11.82
CA SER A 51 -19.96 -3.21 11.21
C SER A 51 -19.41 -2.85 9.82
N PRO A 52 -18.10 -2.98 9.51
CA PRO A 52 -17.59 -2.73 8.16
C PRO A 52 -18.19 -3.63 7.07
N PHE A 53 -18.69 -4.82 7.44
CA PHE A 53 -19.31 -5.78 6.51
C PHE A 53 -20.85 -5.74 6.53
N SER A 54 -21.44 -4.90 7.37
CA SER A 54 -22.89 -4.87 7.56
C SER A 54 -23.67 -4.20 6.42
N ARG A 55 -22.99 -3.39 5.58
CA ARG A 55 -23.63 -2.62 4.49
C ARG A 55 -22.72 -2.64 3.25
N ILE A 56 -23.36 -2.68 2.08
CA ILE A 56 -22.66 -2.77 0.79
C ILE A 56 -21.79 -1.52 0.52
N ASP A 57 -22.25 -0.34 0.91
CA ASP A 57 -21.48 0.89 0.78
C ASP A 57 -20.18 0.86 1.60
N ARG A 58 -20.21 0.30 2.80
CA ARG A 58 -18.98 0.10 3.64
C ARG A 58 -18.03 -0.92 3.03
N ILE A 59 -18.57 -2.00 2.45
CA ILE A 59 -17.74 -2.98 1.73
C ILE A 59 -17.06 -2.31 0.52
N SER A 60 -17.77 -1.45 -0.19
CA SER A 60 -17.17 -0.70 -1.30
C SER A 60 -16.01 0.19 -0.85
N ASP A 61 -16.14 0.85 0.29
CA ASP A 61 -15.08 1.69 0.86
C ASP A 61 -13.84 0.85 1.28
N ILE A 62 -14.07 -0.36 1.81
CA ILE A 62 -12.98 -1.32 2.09
C ILE A 62 -12.24 -1.68 0.80
N LEU A 63 -12.98 -2.00 -0.27
CA LEU A 63 -12.39 -2.37 -1.56
C LEU A 63 -11.57 -1.22 -2.15
N VAL A 64 -12.06 0.01 -2.07
CA VAL A 64 -11.31 1.20 -2.54
C VAL A 64 -10.02 1.38 -1.76
N LYS A 65 -10.06 1.25 -0.43
CA LYS A 65 -8.86 1.34 0.43
C LYS A 65 -7.89 0.17 0.20
N ALA A 66 -8.39 -0.99 -0.19
CA ALA A 66 -7.55 -2.14 -0.53
C ALA A 66 -6.77 -1.95 -1.85
N CYS A 67 -7.28 -1.16 -2.79
CA CYS A 67 -6.65 -0.96 -4.10
C CYS A 67 -5.17 -0.56 -4.03
N PRO A 68 -4.78 0.54 -3.36
CA PRO A 68 -3.38 0.92 -3.26
C PRO A 68 -2.54 -0.14 -2.53
N LEU A 69 -3.09 -0.80 -1.50
CA LEU A 69 -2.39 -1.84 -0.76
C LEU A 69 -2.08 -3.05 -1.65
N ILE A 70 -3.01 -3.45 -2.52
CA ILE A 70 -2.80 -4.56 -3.46
C ILE A 70 -1.71 -4.21 -4.47
N ILE A 71 -1.70 -2.99 -5.04
CA ILE A 71 -0.66 -2.55 -5.99
C ILE A 71 0.72 -2.58 -5.33
N VAL A 72 0.82 -1.99 -4.13
CA VAL A 72 2.05 -2.00 -3.33
C VAL A 72 2.48 -3.44 -3.02
N GLY A 73 1.54 -4.29 -2.60
CA GLY A 73 1.79 -5.70 -2.29
C GLY A 73 2.32 -6.49 -3.48
N ILE A 74 1.82 -6.25 -4.69
CA ILE A 74 2.34 -6.87 -5.93
C ILE A 74 3.80 -6.44 -6.17
N GLY A 75 4.10 -5.15 -6.03
CA GLY A 75 5.48 -4.64 -6.15
C GLY A 75 6.42 -5.26 -5.10
N LEU A 76 6.00 -5.31 -3.86
CA LEU A 76 6.77 -5.92 -2.76
C LEU A 76 6.96 -7.43 -2.95
N MET A 77 5.97 -8.14 -3.48
CA MET A 77 6.09 -9.56 -3.80
C MET A 77 7.27 -9.82 -4.77
N LEU A 78 7.47 -8.96 -5.78
CA LEU A 78 8.60 -9.07 -6.70
C LEU A 78 9.94 -8.82 -5.99
N CYS A 79 10.01 -7.81 -5.14
CA CYS A 79 11.19 -7.50 -4.35
C CYS A 79 11.57 -8.67 -3.43
N PHE A 80 10.61 -9.19 -2.67
CA PHE A 80 10.86 -10.29 -1.73
C PHE A 80 11.23 -11.60 -2.42
N ARG A 81 10.67 -11.87 -3.61
CA ARG A 81 11.11 -13.01 -4.43
C ARG A 81 12.55 -12.88 -4.92
N ALA A 82 13.04 -11.66 -5.13
CA ALA A 82 14.44 -11.37 -5.43
C ALA A 82 15.35 -11.32 -4.19
N ASN A 83 14.82 -11.61 -3.00
CA ASN A 83 15.50 -11.44 -1.71
C ASN A 83 15.97 -10.01 -1.46
N VAL A 84 15.21 -9.03 -1.93
CA VAL A 84 15.42 -7.60 -1.71
C VAL A 84 14.33 -7.10 -0.74
N TRP A 85 14.77 -6.62 0.42
CA TRP A 85 13.86 -6.17 1.49
C TRP A 85 13.56 -4.68 1.35
N ASN A 86 12.56 -4.36 0.51
CA ASN A 86 12.11 -2.99 0.31
C ASN A 86 11.05 -2.62 1.38
N ILE A 87 11.45 -1.90 2.42
CA ILE A 87 10.53 -1.35 3.45
C ILE A 87 10.06 0.07 3.08
N GLY A 88 10.55 0.60 1.95
CA GLY A 88 10.28 1.96 1.48
C GLY A 88 9.07 2.14 0.56
N ALA A 89 8.22 1.12 0.42
CA ALA A 89 7.11 1.16 -0.54
C ALA A 89 6.12 2.29 -0.28
N GLU A 90 5.87 2.64 0.99
CA GLU A 90 5.03 3.78 1.38
C GLU A 90 5.61 5.10 0.85
N GLY A 91 6.90 5.34 1.04
CA GLY A 91 7.58 6.54 0.52
C GLY A 91 7.56 6.61 -1.00
N GLN A 92 7.70 5.48 -1.69
CA GLN A 92 7.57 5.38 -3.15
C GLN A 92 6.15 5.72 -3.62
N PHE A 93 5.14 5.24 -2.90
CA PHE A 93 3.75 5.58 -3.15
C PHE A 93 3.48 7.07 -2.95
N ILE A 94 3.95 7.65 -1.83
CA ILE A 94 3.82 9.08 -1.53
C ILE A 94 4.45 9.93 -2.64
N MET A 95 5.67 9.62 -3.07
CA MET A 95 6.35 10.39 -4.12
C MET A 95 5.70 10.22 -5.49
N GLY A 96 5.17 9.04 -5.79
CA GLY A 96 4.38 8.80 -6.98
C GLY A 96 3.10 9.62 -7.01
N THR A 97 2.34 9.60 -5.92
CA THR A 97 1.09 10.39 -5.80
C THR A 97 1.36 11.90 -5.78
N LEU A 98 2.43 12.33 -5.12
CA LEU A 98 2.83 13.74 -5.11
C LEU A 98 3.14 14.25 -6.51
N LEU A 99 3.92 13.49 -7.30
CA LEU A 99 4.29 13.91 -8.66
C LEU A 99 3.08 13.93 -9.60
N ALA A 100 2.24 12.88 -9.56
CA ALA A 100 1.00 12.83 -10.35
C ALA A 100 0.01 13.93 -9.95
N GLY A 101 -0.19 14.14 -8.65
CA GLY A 101 -1.08 15.17 -8.12
C GLY A 101 -0.59 16.58 -8.43
N SER A 102 0.70 16.84 -8.25
CA SER A 102 1.30 18.14 -8.63
C SER A 102 1.13 18.43 -10.12
N PHE A 103 1.34 17.43 -10.97
CA PHE A 103 1.12 17.55 -12.40
C PHE A 103 -0.35 17.86 -12.73
N ALA A 104 -1.29 17.19 -12.08
CA ALA A 104 -2.71 17.45 -12.30
C ALA A 104 -3.12 18.89 -11.93
N LEU A 105 -2.52 19.46 -10.88
CA LEU A 105 -2.78 20.84 -10.47
C LEU A 105 -2.22 21.91 -11.45
N LEU A 106 -1.25 21.54 -12.30
CA LEU A 106 -0.75 22.43 -13.36
C LEU A 106 -1.77 22.55 -14.52
N PHE A 107 -2.70 21.63 -14.66
CA PHE A 107 -3.67 21.59 -15.75
C PHE A 107 -5.12 21.54 -15.22
N PRO A 108 -5.59 22.59 -14.53
CA PRO A 108 -6.90 22.59 -13.86
C PRO A 108 -8.10 22.56 -14.82
N SER A 109 -7.90 22.86 -16.10
CA SER A 109 -8.98 22.95 -17.11
C SER A 109 -9.10 21.70 -17.98
N VAL A 110 -8.35 20.62 -17.68
CA VAL A 110 -8.40 19.41 -18.49
C VAL A 110 -9.61 18.56 -18.07
N GLU A 111 -10.52 18.30 -19.02
CA GLU A 111 -11.73 17.50 -18.80
C GLU A 111 -11.63 16.09 -19.38
N THR A 112 -10.67 15.85 -20.30
CA THR A 112 -10.51 14.55 -20.97
C THR A 112 -10.02 13.46 -20.03
N LYS A 113 -10.68 12.31 -20.02
CA LYS A 113 -10.30 11.15 -19.19
C LYS A 113 -8.97 10.50 -19.59
N PHE A 114 -8.44 10.78 -20.78
CA PHE A 114 -7.09 10.39 -21.18
C PHE A 114 -6.02 10.96 -20.23
N PHE A 115 -6.32 12.05 -19.55
CA PHE A 115 -5.43 12.69 -18.58
C PHE A 115 -5.08 11.77 -17.41
N ILE A 116 -6.00 10.90 -16.98
CA ILE A 116 -5.74 9.88 -15.95
C ILE A 116 -4.60 8.96 -16.36
N PHE A 117 -4.56 8.54 -17.63
CA PHE A 117 -3.47 7.70 -18.13
C PHE A 117 -2.11 8.40 -18.02
N ILE A 118 -2.05 9.69 -18.37
CA ILE A 118 -0.83 10.50 -18.21
C ILE A 118 -0.43 10.59 -16.73
N MET A 119 -1.39 10.82 -15.83
CA MET A 119 -1.14 10.86 -14.37
C MET A 119 -0.60 9.52 -13.85
N ILE A 120 -1.12 8.38 -14.33
CA ILE A 120 -0.61 7.06 -13.95
C ILE A 120 0.86 6.91 -14.36
N VAL A 121 1.22 7.31 -15.59
CA VAL A 121 2.60 7.25 -16.07
C VAL A 121 3.53 8.15 -15.24
N ILE A 122 3.10 9.38 -14.96
CA ILE A 122 3.86 10.32 -14.13
C ILE A 122 4.03 9.82 -12.70
N GLY A 123 2.96 9.27 -12.12
CA GLY A 123 3.01 8.66 -10.79
C GLY A 123 3.95 7.45 -10.73
N PHE A 124 3.92 6.61 -11.76
CA PHE A 124 4.86 5.50 -11.90
C PHE A 124 6.31 5.99 -11.94
N ILE A 125 6.60 7.02 -12.75
CA ILE A 125 7.94 7.62 -12.83
C ILE A 125 8.36 8.19 -11.48
N GLY A 126 7.48 8.91 -10.77
CA GLY A 126 7.77 9.47 -9.45
C GLY A 126 8.13 8.42 -8.41
N GLY A 127 7.32 7.37 -8.32
CA GLY A 127 7.58 6.23 -7.44
C GLY A 127 8.85 5.46 -7.81
N ALA A 128 9.09 5.23 -9.11
CA ALA A 128 10.28 4.55 -9.62
C ALA A 128 11.56 5.33 -9.34
N LEU A 129 11.59 6.65 -9.56
CA LEU A 129 12.73 7.51 -9.24
C LEU A 129 13.07 7.47 -7.75
N TRP A 130 12.05 7.44 -6.89
CA TRP A 130 12.27 7.31 -5.45
C TRP A 130 12.81 5.95 -5.07
N ALA A 131 12.30 4.87 -5.68
CA ALA A 131 12.79 3.51 -5.51
C ALA A 131 14.23 3.31 -6.02
N PHE A 132 14.62 4.07 -7.03
CA PHE A 132 15.93 4.00 -7.64
C PHE A 132 17.06 4.42 -6.69
N ILE A 133 16.79 5.31 -5.73
CA ILE A 133 17.77 5.77 -4.73
C ILE A 133 18.31 4.58 -3.90
N PRO A 134 17.49 3.82 -3.15
CA PRO A 134 17.98 2.68 -2.40
C PRO A 134 18.54 1.58 -3.30
N ALA A 135 18.01 1.41 -4.52
CA ALA A 135 18.51 0.43 -5.47
C ALA A 135 19.95 0.74 -5.92
N ILE A 136 20.28 1.97 -6.24
CA ILE A 136 21.67 2.38 -6.58
C ILE A 136 22.58 2.20 -5.38
N LEU A 137 22.18 2.67 -4.20
CA LEU A 137 22.99 2.58 -3.00
C LEU A 137 23.30 1.12 -2.63
N LYS A 138 22.33 0.23 -2.81
CA LYS A 138 22.51 -1.21 -2.64
C LYS A 138 23.51 -1.78 -3.67
N THR A 139 23.28 -1.52 -4.94
CA THR A 139 23.99 -2.19 -6.04
C THR A 139 25.40 -1.63 -6.26
N LYS A 140 25.61 -0.33 -6.06
CA LYS A 140 26.90 0.34 -6.29
C LYS A 140 27.76 0.46 -5.04
N LEU A 141 27.13 0.70 -3.89
CA LEU A 141 27.82 1.00 -2.64
C LEU A 141 27.62 -0.09 -1.58
N ASN A 142 26.86 -1.15 -1.90
CA ASN A 142 26.55 -2.26 -0.99
C ASN A 142 25.94 -1.82 0.37
N VAL A 143 25.19 -0.71 0.35
CA VAL A 143 24.51 -0.18 1.53
C VAL A 143 23.28 -1.06 1.86
N ASN A 144 22.89 -1.12 3.13
CA ASN A 144 21.72 -1.86 3.57
C ASN A 144 20.43 -1.19 3.07
N GLU A 145 19.74 -1.87 2.15
CA GLU A 145 18.50 -1.38 1.53
C GLU A 145 17.34 -1.21 2.51
N ILE A 146 17.29 -2.00 3.58
CA ILE A 146 16.25 -1.93 4.61
C ILE A 146 16.31 -0.55 5.29
N LEU A 147 17.49 -0.16 5.75
CA LEU A 147 17.70 1.10 6.46
C LEU A 147 17.44 2.30 5.53
N VAL A 148 18.02 2.25 4.32
CA VAL A 148 17.89 3.36 3.37
C VAL A 148 16.43 3.54 2.94
N SER A 149 15.74 2.45 2.58
CA SER A 149 14.35 2.52 2.14
C SER A 149 13.42 3.01 3.26
N LEU A 150 13.65 2.57 4.52
CA LEU A 150 12.92 3.06 5.68
C LEU A 150 13.13 4.56 5.93
N MET A 151 14.38 5.03 5.90
CA MET A 151 14.69 6.46 6.06
C MET A 151 14.03 7.31 4.99
N LEU A 152 13.98 6.83 3.75
CA LEU A 152 13.33 7.52 2.65
C LEU A 152 11.80 7.61 2.79
N VAL A 153 11.15 6.72 3.57
CA VAL A 153 9.73 6.90 3.93
C VAL A 153 9.55 8.18 4.73
N TYR A 154 10.32 8.37 5.79
CA TYR A 154 10.23 9.58 6.62
C TYR A 154 10.53 10.85 5.82
N VAL A 155 11.54 10.80 4.94
CA VAL A 155 11.84 11.95 4.05
C VAL A 155 10.65 12.24 3.14
N ALA A 156 10.01 11.23 2.55
CA ALA A 156 8.85 11.40 1.68
C ALA A 156 7.64 11.98 2.45
N MET A 157 7.40 11.51 3.68
CA MET A 157 6.32 12.03 4.53
C MET A 157 6.52 13.51 4.89
N LEU A 158 7.72 13.88 5.29
CA LEU A 158 8.05 15.28 5.60
C LEU A 158 8.01 16.15 4.35
N PHE A 159 8.44 15.61 3.21
CA PHE A 159 8.45 16.33 1.95
C PHE A 159 7.03 16.61 1.43
N ILE A 160 6.12 15.63 1.47
CA ILE A 160 4.72 15.88 1.08
C ILE A 160 4.05 16.87 2.02
N ASP A 161 4.29 16.79 3.34
CA ASP A 161 3.76 17.73 4.32
C ASP A 161 4.24 19.17 4.02
N PHE A 162 5.53 19.35 3.74
CA PHE A 162 6.09 20.64 3.33
C PHE A 162 5.44 21.19 2.05
N ILE A 163 5.30 20.36 1.03
CA ILE A 163 4.75 20.76 -0.27
C ILE A 163 3.27 21.13 -0.17
N VAL A 164 2.47 20.37 0.57
CA VAL A 164 1.02 20.61 0.73
C VAL A 164 0.75 21.82 1.62
N ARG A 165 1.59 22.08 2.63
CA ARG A 165 1.48 23.27 3.49
C ARG A 165 2.04 24.54 2.84
N GLY A 166 2.92 24.38 1.87
CA GLY A 166 3.60 25.51 1.18
C GLY A 166 3.16 25.68 -0.26
N PRO A 167 3.95 25.19 -1.25
CA PRO A 167 3.74 25.53 -2.68
C PRO A 167 2.41 25.08 -3.27
N LEU A 168 1.86 23.95 -2.83
CA LEU A 168 0.59 23.39 -3.33
C LEU A 168 -0.61 23.71 -2.47
N ARG A 169 -0.45 24.50 -1.41
CA ARG A 169 -1.55 24.87 -0.53
C ARG A 169 -2.61 25.66 -1.27
N ASP A 170 -3.87 25.29 -1.06
CA ASP A 170 -4.99 26.10 -1.50
C ASP A 170 -5.16 27.33 -0.58
N PRO A 171 -5.09 28.57 -1.11
CA PRO A 171 -5.35 29.78 -0.34
C PRO A 171 -6.72 29.81 0.35
N MET A 172 -7.72 29.09 -0.21
CA MET A 172 -9.08 29.02 0.29
C MET A 172 -9.28 27.94 1.38
N SER A 173 -8.25 27.21 1.75
CA SER A 173 -8.34 26.05 2.68
C SER A 173 -8.44 26.41 4.16
N PHE A 174 -8.65 27.70 4.53
CA PHE A 174 -8.78 28.17 5.92
C PHE A 174 -7.67 27.69 6.87
N GLY A 175 -6.47 27.46 6.34
CA GLY A 175 -5.31 27.00 7.13
C GLY A 175 -5.08 25.51 7.13
N PHE A 176 -6.01 24.70 6.62
CA PHE A 176 -5.80 23.26 6.47
C PHE A 176 -4.77 22.95 5.37
N PRO A 177 -3.99 21.86 5.51
CA PRO A 177 -3.01 21.41 4.52
C PRO A 177 -3.73 20.69 3.36
N LEU A 178 -4.45 21.45 2.56
CA LEU A 178 -5.19 20.95 1.41
C LEU A 178 -4.69 21.64 0.14
N SER A 179 -4.57 20.87 -0.93
CA SER A 179 -4.36 21.40 -2.30
C SER A 179 -5.69 21.84 -2.92
N LYS A 180 -5.60 22.60 -4.01
CA LYS A 180 -6.79 22.88 -4.84
C LYS A 180 -7.44 21.57 -5.32
N PRO A 181 -8.76 21.56 -5.56
CA PRO A 181 -9.44 20.41 -6.12
C PRO A 181 -8.91 20.08 -7.52
N TYR A 182 -8.89 18.80 -7.86
CA TYR A 182 -8.48 18.33 -9.18
C TYR A 182 -9.60 18.57 -10.21
N SER A 183 -9.22 18.71 -11.49
CA SER A 183 -10.16 18.79 -12.60
C SER A 183 -10.92 17.47 -12.79
N GLU A 184 -12.09 17.52 -13.43
CA GLU A 184 -12.90 16.35 -13.76
C GLU A 184 -12.13 15.31 -14.60
N GLY A 185 -11.19 15.75 -15.45
CA GLY A 185 -10.31 14.88 -16.22
C GLY A 185 -9.33 14.07 -15.36
N ALA A 186 -9.01 14.55 -14.16
CA ALA A 186 -8.09 13.88 -13.23
C ALA A 186 -8.78 12.89 -12.27
N ILE A 187 -10.11 12.84 -12.26
CA ILE A 187 -10.89 12.02 -11.33
C ILE A 187 -11.40 10.77 -12.02
N ILE A 188 -11.18 9.61 -11.42
CA ILE A 188 -11.73 8.34 -11.89
C ILE A 188 -13.22 8.29 -11.53
N ASN A 189 -14.07 8.03 -12.52
CA ASN A 189 -15.52 7.96 -12.30
C ASN A 189 -15.90 6.81 -11.36
N LYS A 190 -16.93 7.06 -10.54
CA LYS A 190 -17.57 6.03 -9.73
C LYS A 190 -18.37 5.08 -10.61
N ILE A 191 -18.51 3.83 -10.17
CA ILE A 191 -19.31 2.81 -10.87
C ILE A 191 -20.77 3.03 -10.51
N PRO A 192 -21.65 3.32 -11.50
CA PRO A 192 -23.09 3.41 -11.26
C PRO A 192 -23.69 2.00 -11.11
N PHE A 193 -24.57 1.84 -10.13
CA PHE A 193 -25.35 0.60 -9.93
C PHE A 193 -26.85 0.87 -10.22
N PRO A 194 -27.46 0.05 -11.08
CA PRO A 194 -28.88 0.20 -11.40
C PRO A 194 -29.75 0.15 -10.15
N GLY A 195 -30.64 1.14 -9.98
CA GLY A 195 -31.60 1.20 -8.87
C GLY A 195 -31.08 1.71 -7.53
N ILE A 196 -29.74 1.83 -7.33
CA ILE A 196 -29.13 2.25 -6.05
C ILE A 196 -28.32 3.56 -6.21
N GLY A 197 -27.97 3.94 -7.44
CA GLY A 197 -27.08 5.06 -7.72
C GLY A 197 -25.61 4.66 -7.62
N TYR A 198 -24.86 5.22 -6.67
CA TYR A 198 -23.45 4.87 -6.46
C TYR A 198 -23.27 4.08 -5.16
N LEU A 199 -22.48 3.02 -5.19
CA LEU A 199 -22.07 2.28 -4.00
C LEU A 199 -20.85 2.95 -3.36
N GLY A 200 -21.06 3.78 -2.35
CA GLY A 200 -20.00 4.44 -1.62
C GLY A 200 -19.01 5.18 -2.53
N GLN A 201 -17.73 4.87 -2.40
CA GLN A 201 -16.65 5.46 -3.19
C GLN A 201 -16.10 4.53 -4.30
N LEU A 202 -16.80 3.43 -4.60
CA LEU A 202 -16.33 2.45 -5.59
C LEU A 202 -16.18 3.09 -6.98
N HIS A 203 -15.00 3.00 -7.57
CA HIS A 203 -14.65 3.60 -8.84
C HIS A 203 -14.03 2.59 -9.80
N TYR A 204 -13.99 2.92 -11.10
CA TYR A 204 -13.47 2.03 -12.15
C TYR A 204 -12.00 1.58 -11.95
N GLY A 205 -11.23 2.26 -11.10
CA GLY A 205 -9.87 1.84 -10.75
C GLY A 205 -9.79 0.42 -10.16
N ILE A 206 -10.87 -0.11 -9.56
CA ILE A 206 -10.88 -1.50 -9.06
C ILE A 206 -10.73 -2.52 -10.18
N LEU A 207 -11.26 -2.24 -11.38
CA LEU A 207 -11.12 -3.13 -12.54
C LEU A 207 -9.67 -3.28 -12.97
N PHE A 208 -8.90 -2.18 -12.89
CA PHE A 208 -7.46 -2.20 -13.13
C PHE A 208 -6.75 -3.13 -12.15
N ILE A 209 -7.12 -3.09 -10.86
CA ILE A 209 -6.53 -3.95 -9.83
C ILE A 209 -6.87 -5.43 -10.08
N ILE A 210 -8.14 -5.73 -10.39
CA ILE A 210 -8.58 -7.09 -10.71
C ILE A 210 -7.80 -7.67 -11.90
N LEU A 211 -7.49 -6.83 -12.90
CA LEU A 211 -6.68 -7.23 -14.05
C LEU A 211 -5.19 -7.38 -13.71
N LEU A 212 -4.68 -6.53 -12.84
CA LEU A 212 -3.25 -6.51 -12.46
C LEU A 212 -2.84 -7.79 -11.71
N ILE A 213 -3.73 -8.37 -10.91
CA ILE A 213 -3.44 -9.60 -10.14
C ILE A 213 -3.07 -10.79 -11.06
N PRO A 214 -3.89 -11.21 -12.03
CA PRO A 214 -3.53 -12.32 -12.91
C PRO A 214 -2.34 -11.98 -13.83
N ILE A 215 -2.19 -10.72 -14.26
CA ILE A 215 -1.04 -10.28 -15.06
C ILE A 215 0.25 -10.45 -14.25
N SER A 216 0.27 -10.02 -12.99
CA SER A 216 1.44 -10.17 -12.12
C SER A 216 1.76 -11.65 -11.84
N TRP A 217 0.74 -12.47 -11.66
CA TRP A 217 0.91 -13.92 -11.51
C TRP A 217 1.52 -14.56 -12.76
N LEU A 218 1.01 -14.22 -13.96
CA LEU A 218 1.56 -14.67 -15.23
C LEU A 218 3.00 -14.21 -15.41
N PHE A 219 3.29 -12.94 -15.11
CA PHE A 219 4.63 -12.37 -15.20
C PHE A 219 5.61 -13.18 -14.37
N VAL A 220 5.29 -13.43 -13.11
CA VAL A 220 6.20 -14.11 -12.18
C VAL A 220 6.40 -15.58 -12.53
N ASN A 221 5.32 -16.29 -12.95
CA ASN A 221 5.36 -17.75 -13.10
C ASN A 221 5.56 -18.22 -14.54
N LYS A 222 5.33 -17.36 -15.55
CA LYS A 222 5.32 -17.76 -16.95
C LYS A 222 6.28 -16.97 -17.84
N THR A 223 7.09 -16.03 -17.27
CA THR A 223 8.06 -15.25 -18.05
C THR A 223 9.50 -15.54 -17.64
N LEU A 224 10.44 -15.29 -18.56
CA LEU A 224 11.88 -15.38 -18.29
C LEU A 224 12.31 -14.38 -17.21
N SER A 225 11.73 -13.17 -17.20
CA SER A 225 12.02 -12.17 -16.19
C SER A 225 11.58 -12.64 -14.80
N GLY A 226 10.40 -13.24 -14.66
CA GLY A 226 9.94 -13.84 -13.42
C GLY A 226 10.84 -15.00 -12.95
N PHE A 227 11.29 -15.84 -13.89
CA PHE A 227 12.26 -16.89 -13.60
C PHE A 227 13.57 -16.30 -13.06
N LYS A 228 14.15 -15.28 -13.71
CA LYS A 228 15.37 -14.62 -13.27
C LYS A 228 15.24 -14.00 -11.85
N ILE A 229 14.10 -13.39 -11.56
CA ILE A 229 13.78 -12.86 -10.23
C ILE A 229 13.82 -13.98 -9.17
N ASN A 230 13.18 -15.12 -9.43
CA ASN A 230 13.17 -16.25 -8.51
C ASN A 230 14.58 -16.87 -8.34
N VAL A 231 15.35 -17.00 -9.42
CA VAL A 231 16.75 -17.49 -9.35
C VAL A 231 17.64 -16.54 -8.56
N LEU A 232 17.47 -15.23 -8.75
CA LEU A 232 18.21 -14.21 -8.00
C LEU A 232 17.97 -14.35 -6.50
N GLY A 233 16.71 -14.55 -6.09
CA GLY A 233 16.37 -14.73 -4.68
C GLY A 233 16.88 -16.02 -4.05
N ALA A 234 16.83 -17.12 -4.82
CA ALA A 234 17.24 -18.45 -4.33
C ALA A 234 18.77 -18.65 -4.36
N ALA A 235 19.43 -18.18 -5.42
CA ALA A 235 20.87 -18.41 -5.64
C ALA A 235 21.52 -17.24 -6.40
N PRO A 236 21.88 -16.13 -5.71
CA PRO A 236 22.42 -14.92 -6.36
C PRO A 236 23.65 -15.16 -7.23
N LYS A 237 24.50 -16.14 -6.87
CA LYS A 237 25.67 -16.50 -7.67
C LYS A 237 25.29 -17.16 -8.99
N ALA A 238 24.26 -18.02 -8.99
CA ALA A 238 23.74 -18.69 -10.19
C ALA A 238 22.97 -17.73 -11.11
N ALA A 239 22.35 -16.70 -10.54
CA ALA A 239 21.61 -15.68 -11.31
C ALA A 239 22.47 -14.92 -12.32
N LYS A 240 23.81 -14.92 -12.16
CA LYS A 240 24.73 -14.31 -13.14
C LYS A 240 24.81 -15.09 -14.45
N PHE A 241 24.35 -16.33 -14.48
CA PHE A 241 24.38 -17.23 -15.63
C PHE A 241 22.99 -17.50 -16.22
N ALA A 242 21.92 -16.99 -15.58
CA ALA A 242 20.54 -17.09 -16.03
C ALA A 242 20.09 -15.85 -16.85
#